data_2dbaf67f38921948760f9e935fda2329
#
_entry.id   2dbaf67f38921948760f9e935fda2329
#
_cell.length_a   1.000
_cell.length_b   1.000
_cell.length_c   1.000
_cell.angle_alpha   90.00
_cell.angle_beta   90.00
_cell.angle_gamma   90.00
#
_symmetry.space_group_name_H-M   'P 1'
#
loop_
_entity.id
_entity.type
_entity.pdbx_description
1 polymer ?
#
loop_
_entity_poly.entity_id
_entity_poly.type
_entity_poly.pdbx_seq_one_letter_code
_entity_poly.pdbx_strand_id
1 'polypeptide(L)'
;ELQLQKEYLKEGVDLQIQAAINNMKAAKEQLEANKDAIKQAERGYEIAKVRYKTGAGTILELNDSELSMTQANLTYQQSLYDYLIAQTNLEKVLGKE
;
A
#
# COMPACT_ATOMS: atom_id res chain seq x y z
N GLU A 1 6.28 37.66 21.88
CA GLU A 1 4.93 37.79 21.90
C GLU A 1 4.11 36.52 21.84
N LEU A 2 3.25 36.38 22.82
CA LEU A 2 2.51 35.15 23.04
C LEU A 2 1.55 34.81 21.89
N GLN A 3 0.91 35.82 21.32
CA GLN A 3 0.00 35.56 20.18
C GLN A 3 0.71 35.05 18.95
N LEU A 4 1.86 35.64 18.63
CA LEU A 4 2.64 35.22 17.49
C LEU A 4 3.14 33.78 17.68
N GLN A 5 3.60 33.42 18.88
CA GLN A 5 4.04 32.05 19.19
C GLN A 5 2.90 31.06 19.08
N LYS A 6 1.69 31.41 19.51
CA LYS A 6 0.51 30.55 19.36
C LYS A 6 0.14 30.35 17.91
N GLU A 7 0.24 31.39 17.07
CA GLU A 7 -0.03 31.27 15.65
C GLU A 7 0.99 30.36 14.95
N TYR A 8 2.28 30.48 15.27
CA TYR A 8 3.32 29.61 14.73
C TYR A 8 3.10 28.15 15.14
N LEU A 9 2.74 27.92 16.39
CA LEU A 9 2.46 26.56 16.87
C LEU A 9 1.26 25.96 16.16
N LYS A 10 0.21 26.73 15.97
CA LYS A 10 -1.00 26.30 15.27
C LYS A 10 -0.71 25.97 13.81
N GLU A 11 0.06 26.82 13.12
CA GLU A 11 0.46 26.57 11.75
C GLU A 11 1.31 25.30 11.64
N GLY A 12 2.23 25.08 12.60
CA GLY A 12 3.06 23.88 12.63
C GLY A 12 2.23 22.62 12.82
N VAL A 13 1.23 22.66 13.71
CA VAL A 13 0.32 21.54 13.93
C VAL A 13 -0.54 21.27 12.69
N ASP A 14 -1.07 22.33 12.07
CA ASP A 14 -1.86 22.21 10.85
C ASP A 14 -1.06 21.60 9.72
N LEU A 15 0.22 21.96 9.57
CA LEU A 15 1.10 21.38 8.57
C LEU A 15 1.38 19.91 8.85
N GLN A 16 1.55 19.54 10.12
CA GLN A 16 1.74 18.13 10.51
C GLN A 16 0.50 17.29 10.21
N ILE A 17 -0.69 17.84 10.49
CA ILE A 17 -1.95 17.15 10.19
C ILE A 17 -2.09 16.97 8.68
N GLN A 18 -1.82 18.01 7.91
CA GLN A 18 -1.92 17.94 6.46
C GLN A 18 -0.95 16.94 5.88
N ALA A 19 0.30 16.90 6.37
CA ALA A 19 1.29 15.93 5.94
C ALA A 19 0.84 14.50 6.28
N ALA A 20 0.29 14.29 7.47
CA ALA A 20 -0.20 12.97 7.88
C ALA A 20 -1.38 12.52 7.02
N ILE A 21 -2.30 13.43 6.68
CA ILE A 21 -3.42 13.14 5.79
C ILE A 21 -2.93 12.76 4.40
N ASN A 22 -1.97 13.52 3.86
CA ASN A 22 -1.40 13.24 2.55
C ASN A 22 -0.68 11.90 2.51
N ASN A 23 0.07 11.57 3.56
CA ASN A 23 0.74 10.28 3.68
C ASN A 23 -0.26 9.13 3.73
N MET A 24 -1.36 9.31 4.46
CA MET A 24 -2.41 8.30 4.55
C MET A 24 -3.10 8.09 3.20
N LYS A 25 -3.37 9.17 2.47
CA LYS A 25 -3.97 9.08 1.13
C LYS A 25 -3.05 8.33 0.17
N ALA A 26 -1.76 8.66 0.18
CA ALA A 26 -0.78 7.99 -0.67
C ALA A 26 -0.66 6.50 -0.32
N ALA A 27 -0.65 6.17 0.97
CA ALA A 27 -0.59 4.79 1.42
C ALA A 27 -1.84 4.01 1.00
N LYS A 28 -3.01 4.64 1.05
CA LYS A 28 -4.27 4.02 0.63
C LYS A 28 -4.28 3.76 -0.88
N GLU A 29 -3.81 4.70 -1.68
CA GLU A 29 -3.71 4.52 -3.12
C GLU A 29 -2.76 3.38 -3.47
N GLN A 30 -1.63 3.29 -2.78
CA GLN A 30 -0.67 2.21 -2.96
C GLN A 30 -1.27 0.86 -2.56
N LEU A 31 -2.03 0.83 -1.47
CA LEU A 31 -2.70 -0.38 -1.01
C LEU A 31 -3.70 -0.89 -2.06
N GLU A 32 -4.50 0.01 -2.62
CA GLU A 32 -5.48 -0.34 -3.64
C GLU A 32 -4.82 -0.81 -4.93
N ALA A 33 -3.73 -0.15 -5.35
CA ALA A 33 -2.96 -0.55 -6.52
C ALA A 33 -2.37 -1.96 -6.34
N ASN A 34 -1.84 -2.25 -5.16
CA ASN A 34 -1.26 -3.56 -4.87
C ASN A 34 -2.33 -4.64 -4.74
N LYS A 35 -3.52 -4.29 -4.31
CA LYS A 35 -4.67 -5.20 -4.30
C LYS A 35 -5.04 -5.61 -5.72
N ASP A 36 -5.06 -4.66 -6.64
CA ASP A 36 -5.32 -4.94 -8.05
C ASP A 36 -4.20 -5.79 -8.67
N ALA A 37 -2.96 -5.54 -8.26
CA ALA A 37 -1.81 -6.34 -8.72
C ALA A 37 -1.94 -7.81 -8.31
N ILE A 38 -2.48 -8.10 -7.11
CA ILE A 38 -2.76 -9.47 -6.69
C ILE A 38 -3.75 -10.14 -7.65
N LYS A 39 -4.83 -9.44 -7.98
CA LYS A 39 -5.85 -9.97 -8.90
C LYS A 39 -5.25 -10.30 -10.26
N GLN A 40 -4.39 -9.43 -10.78
CA GLN A 40 -3.71 -9.66 -12.05
C GLN A 40 -2.76 -10.86 -11.96
N ALA A 41 -2.02 -10.98 -10.87
CA ALA A 41 -1.09 -12.10 -10.68
C ALA A 41 -1.84 -13.43 -10.54
N GLU A 42 -2.97 -13.44 -9.83
CA GLU A 42 -3.82 -14.63 -9.73
C GLU A 42 -4.36 -15.05 -11.09
N ARG A 43 -4.80 -14.09 -11.90
CA ARG A 43 -5.28 -14.36 -13.24
C ARG A 43 -4.18 -14.92 -14.12
N GLY A 44 -2.97 -14.35 -14.02
CA GLY A 44 -1.80 -14.87 -14.74
C GLY A 44 -1.45 -16.30 -14.35
N TYR A 45 -1.55 -16.61 -13.06
CA TYR A 45 -1.31 -17.96 -12.56
C TYR A 45 -2.35 -18.95 -13.09
N GLU A 46 -3.64 -18.58 -13.10
CA GLU A 46 -4.70 -19.44 -13.65
C GLU A 46 -4.47 -19.73 -15.14
N ILE A 47 -4.07 -18.71 -15.90
CA ILE A 47 -3.76 -18.87 -17.32
C ILE A 47 -2.57 -19.83 -17.49
N ALA A 48 -1.51 -19.65 -16.69
CA ALA A 48 -0.32 -20.50 -16.77
C ALA A 48 -0.65 -21.95 -16.42
N LYS A 49 -1.54 -22.18 -15.46
CA LYS A 49 -2.01 -23.52 -15.09
C LYS A 49 -2.73 -24.22 -16.25
N VAL A 50 -3.64 -23.51 -16.89
CA VAL A 50 -4.39 -24.05 -18.03
C VAL A 50 -3.44 -24.36 -19.18
N ARG A 51 -2.51 -23.45 -19.49
CA ARG A 51 -1.53 -23.66 -20.55
C ARG A 51 -0.63 -24.86 -20.26
N TYR A 52 -0.22 -25.04 -19.03
CA TYR A 52 0.59 -26.19 -18.64
C TYR A 52 -0.19 -27.50 -18.78
N LYS A 53 -1.44 -27.53 -18.35
CA LYS A 53 -2.29 -28.72 -18.43
C LYS A 53 -2.59 -29.13 -19.86
N THR A 54 -2.73 -28.15 -20.75
CA THR A 54 -3.03 -28.41 -22.18
C THR A 54 -1.77 -28.67 -23.03
N GLY A 55 -0.58 -28.54 -22.41
CA GLY A 55 0.68 -28.75 -23.11
C GLY A 55 1.19 -27.53 -23.86
N ALA A 56 0.47 -26.41 -23.78
CA ALA A 56 0.86 -25.15 -24.46
C ALA A 56 1.93 -24.35 -23.69
N GLY A 57 2.03 -24.56 -22.37
CA GLY A 57 2.98 -23.85 -21.52
C GLY A 57 3.97 -24.78 -20.85
N THR A 58 5.04 -24.21 -20.31
CA THR A 58 6.12 -24.95 -19.64
C THR A 58 5.96 -24.88 -18.13
N ILE A 59 6.62 -25.82 -17.42
CA ILE A 59 6.65 -25.81 -15.95
C ILE A 59 7.36 -24.53 -15.45
N LEU A 60 8.32 -24.01 -16.20
CA LEU A 60 9.01 -22.77 -15.85
C LEU A 60 8.04 -21.58 -15.84
N GLU A 61 7.18 -21.47 -16.86
CA GLU A 61 6.14 -20.43 -16.91
C GLU A 61 5.21 -20.54 -15.72
N LEU A 62 4.81 -21.75 -15.35
CA LEU A 62 3.95 -21.98 -14.20
C LEU A 62 4.62 -21.54 -12.90
N ASN A 63 5.86 -21.92 -12.70
CA ASN A 63 6.63 -21.56 -11.51
C ASN A 63 6.85 -20.05 -11.43
N ASP A 64 7.14 -19.40 -12.56
CA ASP A 64 7.33 -17.94 -12.61
C ASP A 64 6.05 -17.21 -12.24
N SER A 65 4.89 -17.68 -12.71
CA SER A 65 3.61 -17.06 -12.39
C SER A 65 3.23 -17.25 -10.93
N GLU A 66 3.57 -18.40 -10.34
CA GLU A 66 3.38 -18.66 -8.92
C GLU A 66 4.24 -17.72 -8.07
N LEU A 67 5.51 -17.55 -8.47
CA LEU A 67 6.41 -16.62 -7.79
C LEU A 67 5.90 -15.18 -7.86
N SER A 68 5.39 -14.76 -9.03
CA SER A 68 4.81 -13.43 -9.21
C SER A 68 3.62 -13.21 -8.29
N MET A 69 2.78 -14.23 -8.12
CA MET A 69 1.63 -14.17 -7.22
C MET A 69 2.08 -14.03 -5.76
N THR A 70 3.11 -14.79 -5.36
CA THR A 70 3.68 -14.70 -4.01
C THR A 70 4.25 -13.30 -3.76
N GLN A 71 4.98 -12.74 -4.71
CA GLN A 71 5.55 -11.40 -4.58
C GLN A 71 4.47 -10.33 -4.50
N ALA A 72 3.40 -10.46 -5.28
CA ALA A 72 2.27 -9.54 -5.23
C ALA A 72 1.61 -9.55 -3.85
N ASN A 73 1.44 -10.74 -3.27
CA ASN A 73 0.88 -10.87 -1.92
C ASN A 73 1.78 -10.23 -0.87
N LEU A 74 3.08 -10.43 -0.94
CA LEU A 74 4.03 -9.84 -0.01
C LEU A 74 4.04 -8.32 -0.11
N THR A 75 4.01 -7.79 -1.33
CA THR A 75 3.95 -6.34 -1.57
C THR A 75 2.66 -5.74 -1.03
N TYR A 76 1.54 -6.45 -1.19
CA TYR A 76 0.26 -6.02 -0.62
C TYR A 76 0.33 -5.95 0.90
N GLN A 77 0.87 -6.98 1.55
CA GLN A 77 0.99 -7.00 3.01
C GLN A 77 1.87 -5.87 3.51
N GLN A 78 2.95 -5.55 2.80
CA GLN A 78 3.82 -4.42 3.14
C GLN A 78 3.05 -3.10 3.02
N SER A 79 2.26 -2.92 1.97
CA SER A 79 1.48 -1.69 1.79
C SER A 79 0.37 -1.58 2.84
N LEU A 80 -0.21 -2.70 3.28
CA LEU A 80 -1.19 -2.71 4.37
C LEU A 80 -0.54 -2.24 5.67
N TYR A 81 0.65 -2.73 5.97
CA TYR A 81 1.42 -2.31 7.13
C TYR A 81 1.72 -0.81 7.07
N ASP A 82 2.17 -0.32 5.91
CA ASP A 82 2.46 1.09 5.71
C ASP A 82 1.22 1.96 5.91
N TYR A 83 0.07 1.49 5.43
CA TYR A 83 -1.20 2.20 5.61
C TYR A 83 -1.58 2.27 7.09
N LEU A 84 -1.43 1.19 7.83
CA LEU A 84 -1.74 1.17 9.27
C LEU A 84 -0.82 2.11 10.05
N ILE A 85 0.46 2.17 9.68
CA ILE A 85 1.40 3.11 10.28
C ILE A 85 0.99 4.55 9.98
N ALA A 86 0.61 4.85 8.74
CA ALA A 86 0.16 6.18 8.36
C ALA A 86 -1.09 6.59 9.14
N GLN A 87 -2.02 5.65 9.33
CA GLN A 87 -3.23 5.87 10.12
C GLN A 87 -2.89 6.18 11.58
N THR A 88 -1.98 5.40 12.17
CA THR A 88 -1.53 5.60 13.54
C THR A 88 -0.86 6.96 13.71
N ASN A 89 -0.03 7.35 12.75
CA ASN A 89 0.63 8.66 12.78
C ASN A 89 -0.38 9.81 12.71
N LEU A 90 -1.42 9.66 11.90
CA LEU A 90 -2.49 10.65 11.82
C LEU A 90 -3.21 10.77 13.16
N GLU A 91 -3.54 9.64 13.79
CA GLU A 91 -4.20 9.63 15.10
C GLU A 91 -3.33 10.31 16.16
N LYS A 92 -2.02 10.06 16.14
CA LYS A 92 -1.08 10.70 17.07
C LYS A 92 -1.04 12.20 16.89
N VAL A 93 -1.00 12.68 15.65
CA VAL A 93 -0.97 14.11 15.38
C VAL A 93 -2.27 14.77 15.82
N LEU A 94 -3.42 14.13 15.55
CA LEU A 94 -4.71 14.64 15.98
C LEU A 94 -4.84 14.64 17.51
N GLY A 95 -4.28 13.63 18.16
CA GLY A 95 -4.32 13.52 19.62
C GLY A 95 -3.48 14.54 20.34
N LYS A 96 -2.56 15.22 19.65
CA LYS A 96 -1.74 16.29 20.25
C LYS A 96 -2.49 17.64 20.37
N GLU A 97 -3.62 17.75 19.75
CA GLU A 97 -4.47 18.91 19.90
C GLU A 97 -5.31 18.80 21.19
#